data_300b95ba2857b7bd11b2608f82267eb1
#
_entry.id   300b95ba2857b7bd11b2608f82267eb1
#
_cell.length_a   1.000
_cell.length_b   1.000
_cell.length_c   1.000
_cell.angle_alpha   90.00
_cell.angle_beta   90.00
_cell.angle_gamma   90.00
#
_symmetry.space_group_name_H-M   'P 1'
#
loop_
_entity.id
_entity.type
_entity.pdbx_description
1 polymer ?
#
loop_
_entity_poly.entity_id
_entity_poly.type
_entity_poly.pdbx_seq_one_letter_code
_entity_poly.pdbx_strand_id
1 'polypeptide(L)'
;SMAACAAAPATTPADTPAPAEDTQTTEPAETNETTEAPAEETPAAEPENLTATQQIIKEAEGMTLEELAKKAIEESNGKMFYGVGNSSRGKSALPLFIEYLQSIDSSYNMEFEWQQPKNNKIFDQLTADSLKGTGTFAMTLIQDGNQIESKMVQTGILDTFIPKDWADANGTTADAYTGFLPLQTLNKVFMYNCVGDKTYDNCWDFVAEGEHGLFMDIDSEIVGKNFLYMLTRDDYAAWLKESFEALSADEQAYFQPTIAEMESEAADLGLGADGAYALAWIKLWVESYNAQTDDGPICNTLVDASAKDQFGLLVYSKLRSVEESSSVSVNNIKVAAYEDGYQGIGGYGYCHYLFVTDNSPLPWTACAFIAYMTCTADGFSAWGKDI
;
A
#
# COMPACT_ATOMS: atom_id res chain seq x y z
N SER A 1 14.08 15.31 10.99
CA SER A 1 12.69 15.25 11.49
C SER A 1 12.01 14.04 10.90
N MET A 2 11.83 13.02 11.72
CA MET A 2 11.02 11.86 11.34
C MET A 2 9.57 12.30 11.28
N ALA A 3 8.95 12.26 10.11
CA ALA A 3 7.52 12.32 9.96
C ALA A 3 6.99 10.88 9.94
N ALA A 4 6.63 10.37 11.11
CA ALA A 4 5.84 9.16 11.21
C ALA A 4 4.42 9.51 10.76
N CYS A 5 3.91 8.86 9.74
CA CYS A 5 2.48 8.89 9.43
C CYS A 5 1.75 8.09 10.51
N ALA A 6 1.30 8.80 11.56
CA ALA A 6 0.38 8.24 12.53
C ALA A 6 -1.02 8.27 11.94
N ALA A 7 -1.65 7.12 11.85
CA ALA A 7 -3.09 7.03 11.63
C ALA A 7 -3.82 7.66 12.82
N ALA A 8 -4.71 8.60 12.57
CA ALA A 8 -5.52 9.24 13.60
C ALA A 8 -6.49 8.23 14.20
N PRO A 9 -6.68 8.21 15.54
CA PRO A 9 -7.68 7.35 16.16
C PRO A 9 -9.09 7.92 15.93
N ALA A 10 -10.01 7.04 15.60
CA ALA A 10 -11.42 7.33 15.49
C ALA A 10 -11.98 7.81 16.85
N THR A 11 -12.55 9.00 16.88
CA THR A 11 -13.26 9.53 18.05
C THR A 11 -14.68 8.97 18.09
N THR A 12 -14.99 8.25 19.16
CA THR A 12 -16.35 7.83 19.52
C THR A 12 -17.10 9.03 20.12
N PRO A 13 -18.39 9.24 19.79
CA PRO A 13 -19.18 10.30 20.43
C PRO A 13 -19.57 9.91 21.87
N ALA A 14 -19.50 10.89 22.75
CA ALA A 14 -19.86 10.76 24.15
C ALA A 14 -21.39 10.68 24.35
N ASP A 15 -21.80 9.73 25.21
CA ASP A 15 -23.16 9.59 25.72
C ASP A 15 -23.52 10.75 26.67
N THR A 16 -24.73 11.28 26.48
CA THR A 16 -25.37 12.23 27.41
C THR A 16 -26.29 11.47 28.37
N PRO A 17 -26.26 11.74 29.67
CA PRO A 17 -27.11 11.02 30.63
C PRO A 17 -28.51 11.59 30.74
N ALA A 18 -29.52 10.73 30.91
CA ALA A 18 -30.86 11.06 31.28
C ALA A 18 -31.13 10.74 32.78
N PRO A 19 -32.08 11.44 33.44
CA PRO A 19 -32.13 11.52 34.89
C PRO A 19 -32.92 10.39 35.56
N ALA A 20 -32.61 10.20 36.86
CA ALA A 20 -33.17 9.24 37.77
C ALA A 20 -34.60 9.60 38.23
N GLU A 21 -35.42 8.58 38.49
CA GLU A 21 -36.51 8.66 39.48
C GLU A 21 -36.58 7.37 40.32
N ASP A 22 -36.69 7.61 41.63
CA ASP A 22 -36.84 6.68 42.74
C ASP A 22 -38.16 5.92 42.75
N THR A 23 -38.15 4.65 43.21
CA THR A 23 -39.09 4.20 44.23
C THR A 23 -38.66 2.89 44.86
N GLN A 24 -38.60 2.91 46.20
CA GLN A 24 -38.40 1.75 47.13
C GLN A 24 -39.57 0.82 47.12
N THR A 25 -39.33 -0.49 47.35
CA THR A 25 -40.02 -1.29 48.40
C THR A 25 -39.36 -2.69 48.64
N THR A 26 -38.86 -2.85 49.87
CA THR A 26 -38.82 -4.00 50.80
C THR A 26 -38.71 -5.45 50.33
N GLU A 27 -37.72 -6.09 50.98
CA GLU A 27 -37.40 -7.52 51.17
C GLU A 27 -38.58 -8.39 51.74
N PRO A 28 -38.49 -9.77 51.63
CA PRO A 28 -37.59 -10.52 52.54
C PRO A 28 -36.81 -11.70 51.92
N ALA A 29 -35.82 -12.08 52.69
CA ALA A 29 -34.84 -13.12 52.45
C ALA A 29 -35.39 -14.55 52.31
N GLU A 30 -34.84 -15.33 51.39
CA GLU A 30 -34.70 -16.77 51.51
C GLU A 30 -33.31 -17.23 51.01
N THR A 31 -32.68 -17.97 51.89
CA THR A 31 -31.41 -18.70 51.72
C THR A 31 -31.56 -19.79 50.67
N ASN A 32 -30.68 -19.79 49.65
CA ASN A 32 -30.44 -21.01 48.88
C ASN A 32 -28.95 -21.20 48.62
N GLU A 33 -28.53 -22.39 48.93
CA GLU A 33 -27.18 -22.92 48.79
C GLU A 33 -26.67 -22.77 47.35
N THR A 34 -25.49 -22.18 47.23
CA THR A 34 -24.77 -22.06 45.95
C THR A 34 -24.10 -23.40 45.69
N THR A 35 -24.63 -24.15 44.74
CA THR A 35 -23.90 -25.25 44.10
C THR A 35 -23.01 -24.62 43.05
N GLU A 36 -21.70 -24.64 43.28
CA GLU A 36 -20.71 -24.30 42.27
C GLU A 36 -20.87 -25.23 41.06
N ALA A 37 -21.24 -24.65 39.90
CA ALA A 37 -21.11 -25.33 38.62
C ALA A 37 -19.62 -25.47 38.28
N PRO A 38 -19.19 -26.60 37.69
CA PRO A 38 -17.81 -26.75 37.26
C PRO A 38 -17.49 -25.69 36.20
N ALA A 39 -16.35 -24.98 36.34
CA ALA A 39 -15.82 -24.10 35.33
C ALA A 39 -15.70 -24.90 34.02
N GLU A 40 -16.39 -24.47 32.98
CA GLU A 40 -16.12 -24.91 31.60
C GLU A 40 -14.65 -24.59 31.29
N GLU A 41 -13.84 -25.63 31.21
CA GLU A 41 -12.51 -25.51 30.62
C GLU A 41 -12.67 -25.02 29.19
N THR A 42 -12.23 -23.80 28.92
CA THR A 42 -12.08 -23.29 27.56
C THR A 42 -11.17 -24.28 26.81
N PRO A 43 -11.58 -24.83 25.66
CA PRO A 43 -10.74 -25.78 24.94
C PRO A 43 -9.40 -25.08 24.66
N ALA A 44 -8.28 -25.73 25.03
CA ALA A 44 -6.96 -25.29 24.65
C ALA A 44 -6.95 -25.15 23.12
N ALA A 45 -6.52 -23.96 22.60
CA ALA A 45 -6.37 -23.74 21.19
C ALA A 45 -5.52 -24.88 20.61
N GLU A 46 -5.98 -25.49 19.51
CA GLU A 46 -5.18 -26.52 18.83
C GLU A 46 -3.82 -25.89 18.46
N PRO A 47 -2.71 -26.66 18.62
CA PRO A 47 -1.40 -26.13 18.28
C PRO A 47 -1.41 -25.70 16.81
N GLU A 48 -1.12 -24.43 16.56
CA GLU A 48 -0.97 -23.89 15.20
C GLU A 48 0.07 -24.72 14.45
N ASN A 49 -0.31 -25.31 13.32
CA ASN A 49 0.59 -26.10 12.48
C ASN A 49 1.44 -25.15 11.60
N LEU A 50 2.43 -24.51 12.23
CA LEU A 50 3.32 -23.55 11.56
C LEU A 50 4.32 -24.25 10.63
N THR A 51 4.60 -23.66 9.48
CA THR A 51 5.74 -24.06 8.66
C THR A 51 7.06 -23.73 9.36
N ALA A 52 8.18 -24.29 8.89
CA ALA A 52 9.49 -24.00 9.44
C ALA A 52 9.83 -22.49 9.39
N THR A 53 9.50 -21.83 8.29
CA THR A 53 9.69 -20.38 8.14
C THR A 53 8.79 -19.60 9.09
N GLN A 54 7.53 -19.97 9.24
CA GLN A 54 6.61 -19.32 10.18
C GLN A 54 7.06 -19.46 11.63
N GLN A 55 7.66 -20.59 12.01
CA GLN A 55 8.26 -20.78 13.34
C GLN A 55 9.43 -19.83 13.57
N ILE A 56 10.31 -19.68 12.57
CA ILE A 56 11.42 -18.70 12.61
C ILE A 56 10.88 -17.28 12.74
N ILE A 57 9.88 -16.91 11.95
CA ILE A 57 9.25 -15.59 12.03
C ILE A 57 8.70 -15.33 13.42
N LYS A 58 8.01 -16.29 14.01
CA LYS A 58 7.46 -16.14 15.36
C LYS A 58 8.54 -15.90 16.42
N GLU A 59 9.68 -16.58 16.32
CA GLU A 59 10.83 -16.30 17.18
C GLU A 59 11.43 -14.92 16.89
N ALA A 60 11.60 -14.58 15.61
CA ALA A 60 12.16 -13.32 15.16
C ALA A 60 11.34 -12.10 15.61
N GLU A 61 10.02 -12.24 15.72
CA GLU A 61 9.11 -11.19 16.18
C GLU A 61 9.29 -10.82 17.67
N GLY A 62 9.99 -11.64 18.42
CA GLY A 62 10.43 -11.37 19.81
C GLY A 62 11.84 -10.78 19.92
N MET A 63 12.57 -10.60 18.82
CA MET A 63 13.98 -10.21 18.81
C MET A 63 14.16 -8.74 18.40
N THR A 64 15.18 -8.10 19.00
CA THR A 64 15.65 -6.79 18.53
C THR A 64 16.40 -6.92 17.21
N LEU A 65 16.59 -5.79 16.50
CA LEU A 65 17.38 -5.78 15.26
C LEU A 65 18.80 -6.36 15.48
N GLU A 66 19.44 -6.02 16.60
CA GLU A 66 20.79 -6.52 16.90
C GLU A 66 20.82 -8.05 17.07
N GLU A 67 19.83 -8.61 17.73
CA GLU A 67 19.67 -10.08 17.89
C GLU A 67 19.42 -10.76 16.54
N LEU A 68 18.57 -10.16 15.69
CA LEU A 68 18.33 -10.63 14.33
C LEU A 68 19.58 -10.54 13.46
N ALA A 69 20.36 -9.47 13.59
CA ALA A 69 21.61 -9.30 12.86
C ALA A 69 22.62 -10.42 13.17
N LYS A 70 22.72 -10.85 14.42
CA LYS A 70 23.57 -11.99 14.82
C LYS A 70 23.10 -13.29 14.19
N LYS A 71 21.79 -13.53 14.17
CA LYS A 71 21.20 -14.69 13.47
C LYS A 71 21.48 -14.66 11.97
N ALA A 72 21.37 -13.48 11.35
CA ALA A 72 21.66 -13.30 9.93
C ALA A 72 23.11 -13.61 9.59
N ILE A 73 24.05 -13.15 10.41
CA ILE A 73 25.48 -13.42 10.23
C ILE A 73 25.78 -14.91 10.29
N GLU A 74 25.23 -15.61 11.28
CA GLU A 74 25.38 -17.07 11.40
C GLU A 74 24.82 -17.83 10.20
N GLU A 75 23.65 -17.40 9.69
CA GLU A 75 22.96 -18.08 8.61
C GLU A 75 23.59 -17.84 7.24
N SER A 76 23.98 -16.61 6.94
CA SER A 76 24.26 -16.17 5.57
C SER A 76 25.71 -15.87 5.25
N ASN A 77 26.63 -15.96 6.22
CA ASN A 77 28.04 -15.70 5.95
C ASN A 77 28.59 -16.61 4.83
N GLY A 78 29.19 -16.01 3.81
CA GLY A 78 29.73 -16.71 2.65
C GLY A 78 28.67 -17.21 1.64
N LYS A 79 27.40 -16.83 1.80
CA LYS A 79 26.30 -17.24 0.93
C LYS A 79 25.85 -16.12 0.00
N MET A 80 24.97 -16.48 -0.93
CA MET A 80 24.30 -15.57 -1.86
C MET A 80 22.86 -15.30 -1.40
N PHE A 81 22.49 -14.02 -1.34
CA PHE A 81 21.15 -13.57 -1.03
C PHE A 81 20.44 -13.13 -2.32
N TYR A 82 19.32 -13.77 -2.64
CA TYR A 82 18.46 -13.36 -3.76
C TYR A 82 17.20 -12.70 -3.21
N GLY A 83 16.96 -11.44 -3.61
CA GLY A 83 15.72 -10.73 -3.38
C GLY A 83 14.99 -10.43 -4.68
N VAL A 84 13.69 -10.21 -4.61
CA VAL A 84 12.85 -9.85 -5.75
C VAL A 84 11.84 -8.78 -5.33
N GLY A 85 11.65 -7.76 -6.15
CA GLY A 85 10.74 -6.68 -5.78
C GLY A 85 10.32 -5.78 -6.94
N ASN A 86 9.21 -5.07 -6.74
CA ASN A 86 8.69 -4.10 -7.71
C ASN A 86 9.51 -2.79 -7.78
N SER A 87 10.55 -2.64 -6.98
CA SER A 87 11.44 -1.49 -7.00
C SER A 87 12.89 -1.91 -7.21
N SER A 88 13.64 -1.16 -8.01
CA SER A 88 15.07 -1.37 -8.21
C SER A 88 15.93 -1.01 -6.99
N ARG A 89 15.36 -0.30 -6.01
CA ARG A 89 16.11 0.25 -4.86
C ARG A 89 16.62 -0.81 -3.89
N GLY A 90 16.14 -2.04 -3.96
CA GLY A 90 16.73 -3.17 -3.25
C GLY A 90 18.22 -3.37 -3.56
N LYS A 91 18.65 -3.01 -4.78
CA LYS A 91 20.09 -3.02 -5.15
C LYS A 91 20.93 -2.04 -4.36
N SER A 92 20.32 -0.94 -3.90
CA SER A 92 20.98 0.08 -3.09
C SER A 92 20.85 -0.20 -1.58
N ALA A 93 19.79 -0.87 -1.17
CA ALA A 93 19.52 -1.20 0.23
C ALA A 93 20.39 -2.36 0.74
N LEU A 94 20.60 -3.38 -0.07
CA LEU A 94 21.38 -4.56 0.31
C LEU A 94 22.85 -4.25 0.67
N PRO A 95 23.59 -3.41 -0.08
CA PRO A 95 24.94 -3.01 0.35
C PRO A 95 24.99 -2.35 1.72
N LEU A 96 24.02 -1.50 2.04
CA LEU A 96 23.92 -0.86 3.35
C LEU A 96 23.65 -1.88 4.46
N PHE A 97 22.83 -2.89 4.19
CA PHE A 97 22.61 -3.97 5.14
C PHE A 97 23.85 -4.81 5.38
N ILE A 98 24.60 -5.13 4.33
CA ILE A 98 25.88 -5.85 4.44
C ILE A 98 26.88 -5.03 5.27
N GLU A 99 27.01 -3.74 5.03
CA GLU A 99 27.86 -2.85 5.84
C GLU A 99 27.42 -2.83 7.30
N TYR A 100 26.12 -2.82 7.57
CA TYR A 100 25.61 -2.91 8.93
C TYR A 100 26.01 -4.22 9.62
N LEU A 101 25.89 -5.36 8.94
CA LEU A 101 26.33 -6.65 9.49
C LEU A 101 27.86 -6.70 9.69
N GLN A 102 28.63 -6.09 8.80
CA GLN A 102 30.08 -5.98 8.92
C GLN A 102 30.50 -5.05 10.09
N SER A 103 29.66 -4.12 10.50
CA SER A 103 29.89 -3.33 11.72
C SER A 103 29.82 -4.16 13.00
N ILE A 104 29.13 -5.30 12.96
CA ILE A 104 28.99 -6.25 14.07
C ILE A 104 30.08 -7.32 13.99
N ASP A 105 30.31 -7.86 12.81
CA ASP A 105 31.36 -8.84 12.51
C ASP A 105 32.10 -8.45 11.23
N SER A 106 33.31 -7.91 11.38
CA SER A 106 34.11 -7.40 10.26
C SER A 106 34.52 -8.48 9.25
N SER A 107 34.45 -9.75 9.64
CA SER A 107 34.75 -10.90 8.75
C SER A 107 33.55 -11.34 7.90
N TYR A 108 32.36 -10.79 8.16
CA TYR A 108 31.14 -11.15 7.44
C TYR A 108 31.25 -10.79 5.95
N ASN A 109 30.81 -11.70 5.11
CA ASN A 109 30.74 -11.50 3.67
C ASN A 109 29.52 -12.22 3.10
N MET A 110 28.70 -11.51 2.35
CA MET A 110 27.55 -12.06 1.62
C MET A 110 27.44 -11.39 0.27
N GLU A 111 27.29 -12.19 -0.76
CA GLU A 111 26.95 -11.69 -2.09
C GLU A 111 25.41 -11.58 -2.25
N PHE A 112 24.96 -10.76 -3.16
CA PHE A 112 23.52 -10.59 -3.39
C PHE A 112 23.19 -10.38 -4.85
N GLU A 113 21.94 -10.73 -5.19
CA GLU A 113 21.28 -10.34 -6.42
C GLU A 113 19.88 -9.84 -6.10
N TRP A 114 19.48 -8.74 -6.71
CA TRP A 114 18.13 -8.20 -6.61
C TRP A 114 17.50 -8.17 -7.99
N GLN A 115 16.38 -8.87 -8.15
CA GLN A 115 15.60 -8.89 -9.38
C GLN A 115 14.42 -7.94 -9.29
N GLN A 116 14.14 -7.24 -10.40
CA GLN A 116 12.99 -6.36 -10.53
C GLN A 116 12.17 -6.78 -11.75
N PRO A 117 11.26 -7.75 -11.61
CA PRO A 117 10.33 -8.06 -12.67
C PRO A 117 9.38 -6.88 -12.90
N LYS A 118 9.00 -6.68 -14.16
CA LYS A 118 8.07 -5.62 -14.51
C LYS A 118 6.63 -6.03 -14.20
N ASN A 119 5.84 -5.08 -13.74
CA ASN A 119 4.40 -5.18 -13.58
C ASN A 119 3.99 -6.39 -12.69
N ASN A 120 2.99 -7.12 -13.12
CA ASN A 120 2.42 -8.26 -12.37
C ASN A 120 3.23 -9.56 -12.50
N LYS A 121 4.30 -9.58 -13.26
CA LYS A 121 5.14 -10.78 -13.45
C LYS A 121 5.78 -11.29 -12.17
N ILE A 122 5.88 -10.45 -11.15
CA ILE A 122 6.42 -10.86 -9.85
C ILE A 122 5.59 -11.97 -9.20
N PHE A 123 4.27 -11.96 -9.38
CA PHE A 123 3.41 -13.02 -8.84
C PHE A 123 3.71 -14.37 -9.49
N ASP A 124 3.94 -14.39 -10.80
CA ASP A 124 4.29 -15.62 -11.52
C ASP A 124 5.66 -16.16 -11.05
N GLN A 125 6.65 -15.28 -10.85
CA GLN A 125 7.96 -15.66 -10.34
C GLN A 125 7.90 -16.21 -8.93
N LEU A 126 7.18 -15.55 -8.02
CA LEU A 126 7.01 -16.02 -6.65
C LEU A 126 6.26 -17.36 -6.59
N THR A 127 5.23 -17.51 -7.42
CA THR A 127 4.47 -18.78 -7.51
C THR A 127 5.37 -19.91 -8.02
N ALA A 128 6.14 -19.69 -9.07
CA ALA A 128 7.06 -20.69 -9.60
C ALA A 128 8.15 -21.07 -8.58
N ASP A 129 8.69 -20.09 -7.87
CA ASP A 129 9.71 -20.32 -6.84
C ASP A 129 9.16 -21.10 -5.64
N SER A 130 7.88 -20.87 -5.28
CA SER A 130 7.22 -21.57 -4.17
C SER A 130 7.05 -23.07 -4.36
N LEU A 131 7.12 -23.54 -5.60
CA LEU A 131 7.02 -24.97 -5.91
C LEU A 131 8.31 -25.76 -5.61
N LYS A 132 9.40 -25.07 -5.30
CA LYS A 132 10.66 -25.68 -4.89
C LYS A 132 10.62 -26.05 -3.41
N GLY A 133 11.34 -27.07 -3.00
CA GLY A 133 11.49 -27.45 -1.60
C GLY A 133 12.19 -26.36 -0.77
N THR A 134 13.28 -25.81 -1.35
CA THR A 134 13.92 -24.56 -0.91
C THR A 134 13.89 -23.59 -2.07
N GLY A 135 13.39 -22.39 -1.83
CA GLY A 135 13.26 -21.35 -2.86
C GLY A 135 14.59 -20.70 -3.21
N THR A 136 14.56 -19.91 -4.26
CA THR A 136 15.68 -19.03 -4.63
C THR A 136 15.62 -17.73 -3.85
N PHE A 137 14.45 -17.12 -3.78
CA PHE A 137 14.27 -15.80 -3.15
C PHE A 137 14.09 -15.91 -1.64
N ALA A 138 14.88 -15.13 -0.91
CA ALA A 138 14.78 -15.06 0.55
C ALA A 138 13.60 -14.21 1.03
N MET A 139 13.27 -13.17 0.28
CA MET A 139 12.20 -12.22 0.59
C MET A 139 11.72 -11.50 -0.66
N THR A 140 10.61 -10.79 -0.53
CA THR A 140 10.08 -9.94 -1.59
C THR A 140 9.61 -8.59 -1.08
N LEU A 141 9.62 -7.61 -1.99
CA LEU A 141 8.95 -6.32 -1.85
C LEU A 141 7.94 -6.19 -2.97
N ILE A 142 6.66 -6.11 -2.63
CA ILE A 142 5.58 -6.01 -3.61
C ILE A 142 4.68 -4.81 -3.36
N GLN A 143 4.17 -4.25 -4.44
CA GLN A 143 3.25 -3.13 -4.41
C GLN A 143 1.87 -3.58 -3.94
N ASP A 144 1.18 -2.65 -3.26
CA ASP A 144 -0.19 -2.83 -2.82
C ASP A 144 -1.11 -3.29 -3.95
N GLY A 145 -1.87 -4.34 -3.67
CA GLY A 145 -2.78 -4.90 -4.64
C GLY A 145 -3.73 -5.92 -4.00
N ASN A 146 -4.94 -6.00 -4.55
CA ASN A 146 -5.99 -6.92 -4.09
C ASN A 146 -5.63 -8.41 -4.22
N GLN A 147 -4.56 -8.72 -4.95
CA GLN A 147 -4.13 -10.10 -5.18
C GLN A 147 -3.10 -10.61 -4.16
N ILE A 148 -2.50 -9.73 -3.36
CA ILE A 148 -1.49 -10.12 -2.35
C ILE A 148 -2.09 -11.10 -1.36
N GLU A 149 -3.23 -10.75 -0.76
CA GLU A 149 -3.90 -11.60 0.22
C GLU A 149 -4.29 -12.95 -0.38
N SER A 150 -5.06 -12.93 -1.47
CA SER A 150 -5.65 -14.15 -2.03
C SER A 150 -4.64 -15.05 -2.75
N LYS A 151 -3.64 -14.49 -3.44
CA LYS A 151 -2.71 -15.26 -4.26
C LYS A 151 -1.40 -15.60 -3.56
N MET A 152 -0.98 -14.80 -2.56
CA MET A 152 0.33 -14.94 -1.94
C MET A 152 0.26 -15.35 -0.47
N VAL A 153 -0.57 -14.69 0.32
CA VAL A 153 -0.61 -14.92 1.77
C VAL A 153 -1.52 -16.11 2.12
N GLN A 154 -2.76 -16.11 1.64
CA GLN A 154 -3.70 -17.22 1.91
C GLN A 154 -3.25 -18.55 1.29
N THR A 155 -2.47 -18.51 0.23
CA THR A 155 -1.89 -19.71 -0.40
C THR A 155 -0.63 -20.22 0.28
N GLY A 156 -0.11 -19.49 1.28
CA GLY A 156 1.11 -19.87 2.00
C GLY A 156 2.41 -19.66 1.22
N ILE A 157 2.41 -18.82 0.17
CA ILE A 157 3.61 -18.48 -0.61
C ILE A 157 4.46 -17.44 0.12
N LEU A 158 3.81 -16.47 0.74
CA LEU A 158 4.45 -15.37 1.48
C LEU A 158 3.97 -15.34 2.93
N ASP A 159 4.89 -15.02 3.83
CA ASP A 159 4.65 -14.84 5.24
C ASP A 159 4.92 -13.39 5.67
N THR A 160 4.02 -12.84 6.47
CA THR A 160 4.21 -11.52 7.09
C THR A 160 5.14 -11.66 8.29
N PHE A 161 6.14 -10.80 8.36
CA PHE A 161 7.03 -10.63 9.51
C PHE A 161 6.89 -9.21 10.05
N ILE A 162 6.51 -9.07 11.31
CA ILE A 162 6.39 -7.77 11.97
C ILE A 162 7.56 -7.61 12.96
N PRO A 163 8.58 -6.81 12.63
CA PRO A 163 9.72 -6.61 13.51
C PRO A 163 9.29 -6.05 14.86
N LYS A 164 9.89 -6.56 15.95
CA LYS A 164 9.61 -6.08 17.30
C LYS A 164 9.84 -4.56 17.44
N ASP A 165 10.97 -4.07 16.93
CA ASP A 165 11.29 -2.65 17.04
C ASP A 165 10.32 -1.77 16.23
N TRP A 166 9.82 -2.26 15.10
CA TRP A 166 8.77 -1.57 14.34
C TRP A 166 7.45 -1.54 15.11
N ALA A 167 7.03 -2.66 15.68
CA ALA A 167 5.81 -2.77 16.45
C ALA A 167 5.84 -1.85 17.68
N ASP A 168 6.96 -1.84 18.42
CA ASP A 168 7.17 -0.98 19.58
C ASP A 168 7.06 0.51 19.17
N ALA A 169 7.69 0.90 18.08
CA ALA A 169 7.64 2.27 17.56
C ALA A 169 6.23 2.70 17.09
N ASN A 170 5.38 1.74 16.70
CA ASN A 170 4.01 1.99 16.25
C ASN A 170 2.95 1.70 17.33
N GLY A 171 3.36 1.43 18.57
CA GLY A 171 2.44 1.21 19.70
C GLY A 171 1.59 -0.05 19.57
N THR A 172 2.12 -1.09 18.94
CA THR A 172 1.45 -2.38 18.74
C THR A 172 2.36 -3.56 19.06
N THR A 173 1.87 -4.77 18.79
CA THR A 173 2.64 -6.02 18.87
C THR A 173 2.44 -6.81 17.57
N ALA A 174 3.34 -7.75 17.28
CA ALA A 174 3.16 -8.62 16.12
C ALA A 174 1.83 -9.40 16.17
N ASP A 175 1.42 -9.87 17.34
CA ASP A 175 0.15 -10.59 17.51
C ASP A 175 -1.09 -9.71 17.33
N ALA A 176 -1.00 -8.44 17.69
CA ALA A 176 -2.12 -7.50 17.60
C ALA A 176 -2.27 -6.86 16.23
N TYR A 177 -1.17 -6.78 15.45
CA TYR A 177 -1.17 -6.16 14.14
C TYR A 177 -1.69 -7.13 13.08
N THR A 178 -2.76 -6.75 12.40
CA THR A 178 -3.46 -7.62 11.42
C THR A 178 -3.14 -7.27 9.95
N GLY A 179 -2.35 -6.24 9.71
CA GLY A 179 -1.97 -5.81 8.36
C GLY A 179 -0.69 -6.46 7.85
N PHE A 180 -0.33 -6.14 6.61
CA PHE A 180 0.99 -6.42 6.07
C PHE A 180 2.02 -5.40 6.58
N LEU A 181 3.30 -5.76 6.57
CA LEU A 181 4.34 -4.82 6.97
C LEU A 181 4.62 -3.81 5.84
N PRO A 182 4.31 -2.52 6.03
CA PRO A 182 4.63 -1.50 5.05
C PRO A 182 6.10 -1.07 5.16
N LEU A 183 6.75 -0.94 4.01
CA LEU A 183 8.05 -0.26 3.94
C LEU A 183 7.86 1.24 3.76
N GLN A 184 7.02 1.62 2.81
CA GLN A 184 6.73 3.01 2.47
C GLN A 184 5.36 3.16 1.82
N THR A 185 4.83 4.36 1.87
CA THR A 185 3.66 4.78 1.11
C THR A 185 4.10 5.72 -0.01
N LEU A 186 3.61 5.48 -1.21
CA LEU A 186 3.79 6.36 -2.37
C LEU A 186 2.44 6.91 -2.80
N ASN A 187 2.46 8.00 -3.56
CA ASN A 187 1.23 8.56 -4.16
C ASN A 187 1.39 8.67 -5.66
N LYS A 188 0.32 8.30 -6.37
CA LYS A 188 0.09 8.76 -7.74
C LYS A 188 -0.89 9.91 -7.69
N VAL A 189 -0.56 10.99 -8.36
CA VAL A 189 -1.36 12.21 -8.39
C VAL A 189 -1.60 12.65 -9.82
N PHE A 190 -2.74 13.30 -10.06
CA PHE A 190 -3.00 13.94 -11.34
C PHE A 190 -2.12 15.17 -11.49
N MET A 191 -1.30 15.15 -12.51
CA MET A 191 -0.44 16.27 -12.91
C MET A 191 -0.75 16.68 -14.35
N TYR A 192 -0.65 17.95 -14.64
CA TYR A 192 -0.86 18.46 -15.99
C TYR A 192 0.22 19.45 -16.40
N ASN A 193 0.49 19.52 -17.72
CA ASN A 193 1.36 20.53 -18.27
C ASN A 193 0.66 21.89 -18.25
N CYS A 194 1.26 22.85 -17.56
CA CYS A 194 0.69 24.19 -17.34
C CYS A 194 1.26 25.28 -18.24
N VAL A 195 1.99 24.92 -19.30
CA VAL A 195 2.53 25.90 -20.28
C VAL A 195 1.41 26.58 -21.06
N GLY A 196 0.30 25.87 -21.28
CA GLY A 196 -0.92 26.44 -21.87
C GLY A 196 -1.85 27.09 -20.86
N ASP A 197 -3.05 27.42 -21.31
CA ASP A 197 -4.08 28.08 -20.50
C ASP A 197 -5.07 27.10 -19.87
N LYS A 198 -4.94 25.80 -20.16
CA LYS A 198 -5.85 24.78 -19.65
C LYS A 198 -5.59 24.50 -18.16
N THR A 199 -6.67 24.40 -17.39
CA THR A 199 -6.66 24.02 -15.99
C THR A 199 -7.54 22.80 -15.77
N TYR A 200 -7.31 22.10 -14.65
CA TYR A 200 -8.11 20.98 -14.19
C TYR A 200 -8.54 21.27 -12.76
N ASP A 201 -9.78 21.67 -12.61
CA ASP A 201 -10.29 22.20 -11.33
C ASP A 201 -11.18 21.19 -10.60
N ASN A 202 -11.51 20.07 -11.27
CA ASN A 202 -12.40 19.02 -10.74
C ASN A 202 -11.94 17.66 -11.26
N CYS A 203 -12.11 16.62 -10.47
CA CYS A 203 -11.70 15.26 -10.88
C CYS A 203 -12.48 14.73 -12.11
N TRP A 204 -13.65 15.27 -12.41
CA TRP A 204 -14.40 14.95 -13.63
C TRP A 204 -13.80 15.56 -14.90
N ASP A 205 -12.94 16.58 -14.77
CA ASP A 205 -12.24 17.16 -15.91
C ASP A 205 -11.31 16.13 -16.58
N PHE A 206 -10.80 15.16 -15.81
CA PHE A 206 -9.92 14.11 -16.33
C PHE A 206 -10.63 13.09 -17.22
N VAL A 207 -11.93 13.03 -17.19
CA VAL A 207 -12.78 12.15 -18.00
C VAL A 207 -13.73 12.93 -18.91
N ALA A 208 -13.51 14.22 -19.07
CA ALA A 208 -14.28 15.08 -19.95
C ALA A 208 -14.05 14.72 -21.43
N GLU A 209 -14.92 15.21 -22.30
CA GLU A 209 -14.85 14.98 -23.73
C GLU A 209 -13.48 15.39 -24.32
N GLY A 210 -12.87 14.46 -25.07
CA GLY A 210 -11.58 14.70 -25.72
C GLY A 210 -10.35 14.56 -24.81
N GLU A 211 -10.52 14.24 -23.55
CA GLU A 211 -9.41 14.00 -22.63
C GLU A 211 -8.90 12.55 -22.72
N HIS A 212 -7.56 12.42 -22.75
CA HIS A 212 -6.85 11.14 -22.85
C HIS A 212 -5.64 11.16 -21.92
N GLY A 213 -5.87 11.02 -20.62
CA GLY A 213 -4.80 11.06 -19.62
C GLY A 213 -3.76 9.96 -19.79
N LEU A 214 -2.50 10.29 -19.55
CA LEU A 214 -1.42 9.31 -19.52
C LEU A 214 -1.47 8.53 -18.20
N PHE A 215 -1.55 7.21 -18.29
CA PHE A 215 -1.60 6.33 -17.13
C PHE A 215 -1.00 4.98 -17.47
N MET A 216 -0.44 4.30 -16.47
CA MET A 216 0.05 2.94 -16.65
C MET A 216 -1.07 1.99 -17.04
N ASP A 217 -0.77 1.07 -17.95
CA ASP A 217 -1.69 0.04 -18.38
C ASP A 217 -2.21 -0.77 -17.19
N ILE A 218 -3.51 -0.69 -16.92
CA ILE A 218 -4.16 -1.35 -15.79
C ILE A 218 -4.14 -2.87 -15.87
N ASP A 219 -3.94 -3.45 -17.04
CA ASP A 219 -3.81 -4.90 -17.21
C ASP A 219 -2.42 -5.42 -16.85
N SER A 220 -1.43 -4.54 -16.85
CA SER A 220 -0.04 -4.85 -16.54
C SER A 220 0.40 -4.42 -15.14
N GLU A 221 -0.35 -3.53 -14.48
CA GLU A 221 0.07 -2.89 -13.24
C GLU A 221 -1.08 -2.91 -12.21
N ILE A 222 -0.82 -3.60 -11.08
CA ILE A 222 -1.85 -3.96 -10.10
C ILE A 222 -2.40 -2.76 -9.32
N VAL A 223 -1.57 -1.76 -9.00
CA VAL A 223 -2.00 -0.61 -8.19
C VAL A 223 -3.00 0.27 -8.94
N GLY A 224 -2.95 0.30 -10.28
CA GLY A 224 -3.92 1.02 -11.10
C GLY A 224 -5.33 0.44 -10.98
N LYS A 225 -5.46 -0.89 -11.01
CA LYS A 225 -6.75 -1.55 -10.75
C LYS A 225 -7.25 -1.30 -9.33
N ASN A 226 -6.37 -1.36 -8.35
CA ASN A 226 -6.73 -1.06 -6.97
C ASN A 226 -7.30 0.35 -6.80
N PHE A 227 -6.72 1.34 -7.46
CA PHE A 227 -7.27 2.69 -7.50
C PHE A 227 -8.71 2.70 -8.00
N LEU A 228 -9.00 2.03 -9.11
CA LEU A 228 -10.35 1.96 -9.66
C LEU A 228 -11.32 1.25 -8.72
N TYR A 229 -10.92 0.14 -8.10
CA TYR A 229 -11.74 -0.53 -7.09
C TYR A 229 -11.99 0.34 -5.86
N MET A 230 -10.99 1.10 -5.42
CA MET A 230 -11.14 2.04 -4.31
C MET A 230 -12.25 3.06 -4.56
N LEU A 231 -12.41 3.55 -5.80
CA LEU A 231 -13.45 4.51 -6.16
C LEU A 231 -14.88 3.99 -5.93
N THR A 232 -15.08 2.67 -5.92
CA THR A 232 -16.39 2.06 -5.67
C THR A 232 -16.79 1.99 -4.20
N ARG A 233 -15.90 2.31 -3.27
CA ARG A 233 -16.23 2.41 -1.85
C ARG A 233 -17.20 3.56 -1.63
N ASP A 234 -18.09 3.42 -0.65
CA ASP A 234 -19.15 4.40 -0.39
C ASP A 234 -18.62 5.82 -0.15
N ASP A 235 -17.53 5.96 0.60
CA ASP A 235 -16.89 7.24 0.90
C ASP A 235 -16.33 7.94 -0.37
N TYR A 236 -15.65 7.19 -1.23
CA TYR A 236 -15.11 7.73 -2.49
C TYR A 236 -16.19 7.95 -3.54
N ALA A 237 -17.17 7.08 -3.63
CA ALA A 237 -18.32 7.26 -4.51
C ALA A 237 -19.12 8.52 -4.14
N ALA A 238 -19.33 8.76 -2.84
CA ALA A 238 -19.96 9.98 -2.34
C ALA A 238 -19.15 11.24 -2.72
N TRP A 239 -17.83 11.18 -2.62
CA TRP A 239 -16.95 12.28 -3.01
C TRP A 239 -16.99 12.56 -4.52
N LEU A 240 -17.05 11.51 -5.34
CA LEU A 240 -17.25 11.67 -6.80
C LEU A 240 -18.58 12.33 -7.11
N LYS A 241 -19.66 11.96 -6.41
CA LYS A 241 -20.98 12.61 -6.55
C LYS A 241 -20.92 14.09 -6.15
N GLU A 242 -20.34 14.41 -5.00
CA GLU A 242 -20.18 15.79 -4.52
C GLU A 242 -19.41 16.63 -5.55
N SER A 243 -18.33 16.09 -6.08
CA SER A 243 -17.52 16.75 -7.12
C SER A 243 -18.30 16.95 -8.42
N PHE A 244 -19.13 15.99 -8.82
CA PHE A 244 -20.03 16.11 -9.96
C PHE A 244 -21.06 17.23 -9.75
N GLU A 245 -21.66 17.32 -8.58
CA GLU A 245 -22.65 18.35 -8.24
C GLU A 245 -22.05 19.76 -8.21
N ALA A 246 -20.72 19.89 -8.06
CA ALA A 246 -20.00 21.14 -8.15
C ALA A 246 -19.72 21.62 -9.59
N LEU A 247 -19.91 20.77 -10.59
CA LEU A 247 -19.75 21.11 -12.01
C LEU A 247 -20.84 22.08 -12.48
N SER A 248 -20.58 22.77 -13.59
CA SER A 248 -21.60 23.54 -14.30
C SER A 248 -22.73 22.67 -14.84
N ALA A 249 -23.89 23.24 -15.12
CA ALA A 249 -25.02 22.48 -15.65
C ALA A 249 -24.70 21.81 -17.00
N ASP A 250 -23.90 22.42 -17.85
CA ASP A 250 -23.50 21.87 -19.15
C ASP A 250 -22.54 20.68 -18.98
N GLU A 251 -21.58 20.77 -18.04
CA GLU A 251 -20.68 19.68 -17.70
C GLU A 251 -21.43 18.49 -17.09
N GLN A 252 -22.36 18.76 -16.17
CA GLN A 252 -23.23 17.72 -15.61
C GLN A 252 -24.05 17.02 -16.69
N ALA A 253 -24.60 17.77 -17.65
CA ALA A 253 -25.39 17.22 -18.76
C ALA A 253 -24.56 16.26 -19.64
N TYR A 254 -23.26 16.51 -19.79
CA TYR A 254 -22.37 15.60 -20.52
C TYR A 254 -22.20 14.25 -19.81
N PHE A 255 -22.05 14.24 -18.49
CA PHE A 255 -21.80 13.00 -17.72
C PHE A 255 -23.08 12.25 -17.33
N GLN A 256 -24.21 12.94 -17.22
CA GLN A 256 -25.46 12.37 -16.72
C GLN A 256 -25.91 11.10 -17.44
N PRO A 257 -25.82 10.98 -18.78
CA PRO A 257 -26.22 9.74 -19.48
C PRO A 257 -25.38 8.53 -19.07
N THR A 258 -24.08 8.69 -18.85
CA THR A 258 -23.21 7.60 -18.40
C THR A 258 -23.52 7.19 -16.95
N ILE A 259 -23.80 8.16 -16.08
CA ILE A 259 -24.19 7.87 -14.70
C ILE A 259 -25.51 7.07 -14.67
N ALA A 260 -26.50 7.47 -15.47
CA ALA A 260 -27.78 6.78 -15.58
C ALA A 260 -27.60 5.35 -16.15
N GLU A 261 -26.73 5.16 -17.14
CA GLU A 261 -26.38 3.84 -17.68
C GLU A 261 -25.82 2.91 -16.62
N MET A 262 -25.03 3.42 -15.67
CA MET A 262 -24.35 2.63 -14.64
C MET A 262 -25.21 2.28 -13.41
N GLU A 263 -26.42 2.82 -13.28
CA GLU A 263 -27.27 2.58 -12.11
C GLU A 263 -27.62 1.09 -11.92
N SER A 264 -27.96 0.39 -12.98
CA SER A 264 -28.30 -1.04 -12.93
C SER A 264 -27.08 -1.90 -12.56
N GLU A 265 -25.93 -1.62 -13.16
CA GLU A 265 -24.71 -2.36 -12.87
C GLU A 265 -24.23 -2.12 -11.43
N ALA A 266 -24.32 -0.89 -10.94
CA ALA A 266 -24.00 -0.56 -9.56
C ALA A 266 -24.89 -1.35 -8.56
N ALA A 267 -26.17 -1.46 -8.84
CA ALA A 267 -27.09 -2.27 -8.04
C ALA A 267 -26.77 -3.76 -8.10
N ASP A 268 -26.48 -4.30 -9.28
CA ASP A 268 -26.12 -5.71 -9.49
C ASP A 268 -24.80 -6.07 -8.77
N LEU A 269 -23.86 -5.15 -8.69
CA LEU A 269 -22.60 -5.30 -7.95
C LEU A 269 -22.76 -5.09 -6.43
N GLY A 270 -23.94 -4.70 -5.97
CA GLY A 270 -24.18 -4.43 -4.55
C GLY A 270 -23.50 -3.17 -4.01
N LEU A 271 -23.22 -2.20 -4.88
CA LEU A 271 -22.64 -0.92 -4.47
C LEU A 271 -23.67 -0.06 -3.74
N GLY A 272 -23.17 0.90 -2.94
CA GLY A 272 -24.02 1.87 -2.25
C GLY A 272 -24.74 2.83 -3.18
N ALA A 273 -25.50 3.77 -2.61
CA ALA A 273 -26.38 4.70 -3.33
C ALA A 273 -25.68 5.54 -4.41
N ASP A 274 -24.38 5.84 -4.22
CA ASP A 274 -23.59 6.68 -5.13
C ASP A 274 -22.70 5.87 -6.07
N GLY A 275 -22.83 4.54 -6.07
CA GLY A 275 -22.00 3.63 -6.88
C GLY A 275 -22.03 3.90 -8.38
N ALA A 276 -23.14 4.41 -8.92
CA ALA A 276 -23.26 4.77 -10.33
C ALA A 276 -22.30 5.89 -10.74
N TYR A 277 -22.04 6.85 -9.86
CA TYR A 277 -21.04 7.91 -10.11
C TYR A 277 -19.63 7.34 -10.21
N ALA A 278 -19.28 6.41 -9.33
CA ALA A 278 -17.98 5.73 -9.37
C ALA A 278 -17.82 4.92 -10.67
N LEU A 279 -18.81 4.10 -11.01
CA LEU A 279 -18.75 3.29 -12.24
C LEU A 279 -18.73 4.15 -13.51
N ALA A 280 -19.45 5.26 -13.54
CA ALA A 280 -19.41 6.20 -14.65
C ALA A 280 -18.02 6.80 -14.85
N TRP A 281 -17.40 7.29 -13.76
CA TRP A 281 -16.05 7.83 -13.83
C TRP A 281 -15.04 6.77 -14.28
N ILE A 282 -15.11 5.56 -13.71
CA ILE A 282 -14.24 4.42 -14.08
C ILE A 282 -14.40 4.07 -15.54
N LYS A 283 -15.64 3.94 -16.02
CA LYS A 283 -15.95 3.61 -17.43
C LYS A 283 -15.30 4.63 -18.36
N LEU A 284 -15.53 5.93 -18.12
CA LEU A 284 -15.01 7.00 -18.95
C LEU A 284 -13.47 7.04 -18.90
N TRP A 285 -12.86 6.79 -17.73
CA TRP A 285 -11.41 6.71 -17.59
C TRP A 285 -10.82 5.54 -18.39
N VAL A 286 -11.36 4.35 -18.21
CA VAL A 286 -10.88 3.13 -18.88
C VAL A 286 -11.02 3.23 -20.41
N GLU A 287 -12.06 3.86 -20.90
CA GLU A 287 -12.30 4.03 -22.33
C GLU A 287 -11.43 5.13 -22.97
N SER A 288 -10.92 6.08 -22.19
CA SER A 288 -10.26 7.27 -22.72
C SER A 288 -8.77 7.41 -22.42
N TYR A 289 -8.26 6.78 -21.35
CA TYR A 289 -6.86 6.99 -20.96
C TYR A 289 -5.89 6.43 -22.00
N ASN A 290 -4.73 7.08 -22.11
CA ASN A 290 -3.63 6.65 -22.97
C ASN A 290 -2.68 5.77 -22.15
N ALA A 291 -2.74 4.45 -22.39
CA ALA A 291 -1.96 3.47 -21.65
C ALA A 291 -0.45 3.60 -21.88
N GLN A 292 0.30 3.65 -20.81
CA GLN A 292 1.76 3.77 -20.82
C GLN A 292 2.40 2.57 -20.12
N THR A 293 3.67 2.33 -20.42
CA THR A 293 4.42 1.19 -19.87
C THR A 293 4.98 1.44 -18.48
N ASP A 294 5.20 2.71 -18.10
CA ASP A 294 5.82 3.11 -16.83
C ASP A 294 5.52 4.57 -16.51
N ASP A 295 5.63 4.95 -15.25
CA ASP A 295 5.54 6.34 -14.79
C ASP A 295 6.67 7.23 -15.32
N GLY A 296 7.85 6.68 -15.57
CA GLY A 296 8.97 7.41 -16.15
C GLY A 296 8.63 8.08 -17.50
N PRO A 297 8.15 7.35 -18.51
CA PRO A 297 7.69 7.91 -19.77
C PRO A 297 6.58 8.95 -19.61
N ILE A 298 5.64 8.75 -18.68
CA ILE A 298 4.58 9.73 -18.39
C ILE A 298 5.21 11.05 -17.90
N CYS A 299 6.09 10.97 -16.92
CA CYS A 299 6.79 12.13 -16.37
C CYS A 299 7.59 12.87 -17.47
N ASN A 300 8.38 12.13 -18.24
CA ASN A 300 9.20 12.71 -19.32
C ASN A 300 8.36 13.44 -20.36
N THR A 301 7.17 12.94 -20.68
CA THR A 301 6.24 13.61 -21.58
C THR A 301 5.71 14.91 -20.95
N LEU A 302 5.21 14.86 -19.73
CA LEU A 302 4.51 15.99 -19.11
C LEU A 302 5.43 17.17 -18.77
N VAL A 303 6.70 16.92 -18.44
CA VAL A 303 7.65 17.99 -18.08
C VAL A 303 8.19 18.75 -19.30
N ASP A 304 7.94 18.27 -20.52
CA ASP A 304 8.33 18.94 -21.76
C ASP A 304 7.29 20.01 -22.11
N ALA A 305 7.76 21.22 -22.44
CA ALA A 305 6.90 22.33 -22.84
C ALA A 305 6.03 22.03 -24.07
N SER A 306 6.43 21.07 -24.91
CA SER A 306 5.64 20.61 -26.06
C SER A 306 4.38 19.81 -25.68
N ALA A 307 4.29 19.32 -24.45
CA ALA A 307 3.14 18.59 -23.94
C ALA A 307 2.00 19.49 -23.41
N LYS A 308 1.94 20.69 -23.89
CA LYS A 308 0.88 21.67 -23.61
C LYS A 308 -0.49 20.99 -23.63
N ASP A 309 -1.31 21.26 -22.59
CA ASP A 309 -2.67 20.77 -22.43
C ASP A 309 -2.79 19.24 -22.21
N GLN A 310 -1.69 18.55 -21.91
CA GLN A 310 -1.71 17.13 -21.52
C GLN A 310 -1.69 16.97 -20.01
N PHE A 311 -2.26 15.86 -19.55
CA PHE A 311 -2.21 15.47 -18.15
C PHE A 311 -1.93 13.96 -18.01
N GLY A 312 -1.61 13.53 -16.81
CA GLY A 312 -1.42 12.12 -16.47
C GLY A 312 -1.61 11.87 -14.98
N LEU A 313 -1.66 10.60 -14.64
CA LEU A 313 -1.71 10.10 -13.28
C LEU A 313 -0.46 9.28 -13.04
N LEU A 314 0.45 9.76 -12.18
CA LEU A 314 1.77 9.17 -12.00
C LEU A 314 2.33 9.41 -10.60
N VAL A 315 3.36 8.63 -10.23
CA VAL A 315 4.05 8.75 -8.95
C VAL A 315 4.72 10.12 -8.82
N TYR A 316 4.36 10.85 -7.78
CA TYR A 316 4.89 12.18 -7.48
C TYR A 316 6.43 12.21 -7.41
N SER A 317 7.03 11.18 -6.83
CA SER A 317 8.50 11.10 -6.66
C SER A 317 9.29 11.03 -7.96
N LYS A 318 8.64 10.82 -9.12
CA LYS A 318 9.33 10.88 -10.42
C LYS A 318 9.88 12.27 -10.75
N LEU A 319 9.30 13.33 -10.16
CA LEU A 319 9.76 14.70 -10.37
C LEU A 319 11.22 14.92 -9.95
N ARG A 320 11.71 14.19 -8.96
CA ARG A 320 13.10 14.27 -8.50
C ARG A 320 14.14 13.88 -9.56
N SER A 321 13.74 13.09 -10.56
CA SER A 321 14.62 12.56 -11.59
C SER A 321 14.61 13.41 -12.87
N VAL A 322 13.90 14.55 -12.87
CA VAL A 322 13.79 15.43 -14.03
C VAL A 322 15.09 16.20 -14.22
N GLU A 323 15.69 16.08 -15.40
CA GLU A 323 16.84 16.85 -15.82
C GLU A 323 16.36 18.13 -16.50
N GLU A 324 16.58 19.27 -15.85
CA GLU A 324 16.15 20.59 -16.32
C GLU A 324 16.89 21.00 -17.61
N SER A 325 16.15 21.56 -18.57
CA SER A 325 16.69 22.12 -19.82
C SER A 325 15.86 23.32 -20.26
N SER A 326 16.11 23.85 -21.44
CA SER A 326 15.32 24.97 -21.97
C SER A 326 13.86 24.63 -22.27
N SER A 327 13.55 23.36 -22.53
CA SER A 327 12.19 22.89 -22.84
C SER A 327 11.61 21.95 -21.77
N VAL A 328 12.45 21.34 -20.93
CA VAL A 328 12.08 20.36 -19.91
C VAL A 328 12.28 20.96 -18.52
N SER A 329 11.22 21.04 -17.75
CA SER A 329 11.26 21.58 -16.39
C SER A 329 10.12 21.05 -15.54
N VAL A 330 10.36 20.85 -14.25
CA VAL A 330 9.29 20.63 -13.27
C VAL A 330 8.36 21.83 -13.14
N ASN A 331 8.79 23.02 -13.55
CA ASN A 331 7.94 24.21 -13.58
C ASN A 331 6.89 24.18 -14.71
N ASN A 332 7.01 23.27 -15.66
CA ASN A 332 6.03 23.07 -16.74
C ASN A 332 4.80 22.29 -16.28
N ILE A 333 4.80 21.75 -15.06
CA ILE A 333 3.68 20.95 -14.57
C ILE A 333 3.15 21.47 -13.23
N LYS A 334 1.88 21.15 -13.00
CA LYS A 334 1.20 21.36 -11.73
C LYS A 334 0.53 20.07 -11.27
N VAL A 335 0.44 19.90 -9.95
CA VAL A 335 -0.41 18.89 -9.33
C VAL A 335 -1.80 19.48 -9.18
N ALA A 336 -2.79 18.91 -9.83
CA ALA A 336 -4.13 19.48 -9.88
C ALA A 336 -4.74 19.70 -8.50
N ALA A 337 -4.61 18.74 -7.60
CA ALA A 337 -5.16 18.82 -6.25
C ALA A 337 -4.47 19.86 -5.34
N TYR A 338 -3.34 20.43 -5.75
CA TYR A 338 -2.65 21.48 -5.00
C TYR A 338 -3.11 22.89 -5.39
N GLU A 339 -3.87 23.00 -6.49
CA GLU A 339 -4.42 24.27 -6.91
C GLU A 339 -5.63 24.68 -6.05
N ASP A 340 -5.75 25.96 -5.76
CA ASP A 340 -6.86 26.51 -4.97
C ASP A 340 -8.21 26.22 -5.65
N GLY A 341 -9.15 25.71 -4.87
CA GLY A 341 -10.51 25.45 -5.33
C GLY A 341 -10.68 24.13 -6.08
N TYR A 342 -9.66 23.28 -6.16
CA TYR A 342 -9.80 21.94 -6.75
C TYR A 342 -10.85 21.11 -6.03
N GLN A 343 -11.67 20.37 -6.80
CA GLN A 343 -12.77 19.56 -6.29
C GLN A 343 -12.53 18.08 -6.57
N GLY A 344 -12.63 17.26 -5.53
CA GLY A 344 -12.68 15.81 -5.64
C GLY A 344 -11.32 15.11 -5.53
N ILE A 345 -11.29 13.88 -6.04
CA ILE A 345 -10.15 12.98 -5.89
C ILE A 345 -8.96 13.49 -6.71
N GLY A 346 -7.82 13.70 -6.05
CA GLY A 346 -6.59 14.22 -6.67
C GLY A 346 -5.54 13.15 -7.01
N GLY A 347 -5.79 11.92 -6.60
CA GLY A 347 -4.87 10.80 -6.77
C GLY A 347 -5.13 9.71 -5.74
N TYR A 348 -4.15 8.85 -5.52
CA TYR A 348 -4.24 7.79 -4.53
C TYR A 348 -2.88 7.41 -3.95
N GLY A 349 -2.92 6.87 -2.72
CA GLY A 349 -1.76 6.29 -2.05
C GLY A 349 -1.73 4.77 -2.20
N TYR A 350 -0.53 4.21 -2.23
CA TYR A 350 -0.30 2.77 -2.19
C TYR A 350 0.99 2.47 -1.45
N CYS A 351 1.10 1.25 -0.92
CA CYS A 351 2.26 0.84 -0.15
C CYS A 351 3.16 -0.10 -0.94
N HIS A 352 4.43 -0.10 -0.57
CA HIS A 352 5.30 -1.24 -0.78
C HIS A 352 5.31 -2.08 0.48
N TYR A 353 4.97 -3.36 0.37
CA TYR A 353 4.96 -4.32 1.46
C TYR A 353 6.13 -5.29 1.38
N LEU A 354 6.61 -5.71 2.54
CA LEU A 354 7.71 -6.64 2.69
C LEU A 354 7.21 -7.98 3.23
N PHE A 355 7.70 -9.08 2.64
CA PHE A 355 7.36 -10.43 3.05
C PHE A 355 8.58 -11.34 3.02
N VAL A 356 8.60 -12.32 3.89
CA VAL A 356 9.49 -13.48 3.81
C VAL A 356 8.81 -14.54 2.92
N THR A 357 9.54 -15.17 2.03
CA THR A 357 9.01 -16.31 1.27
C THR A 357 8.91 -17.52 2.18
N ASP A 358 7.84 -18.31 2.12
CA ASP A 358 7.65 -19.45 3.05
C ASP A 358 8.73 -20.53 2.90
N ASN A 359 9.26 -20.70 1.68
CA ASN A 359 10.39 -21.60 1.41
C ASN A 359 11.75 -20.88 1.33
N SER A 360 11.90 -19.76 2.05
CA SER A 360 13.11 -18.95 2.04
C SER A 360 14.37 -19.77 2.33
N PRO A 361 15.45 -19.61 1.54
CA PRO A 361 16.74 -20.23 1.83
C PRO A 361 17.48 -19.57 2.98
N LEU A 362 17.13 -18.33 3.32
CA LEU A 362 17.79 -17.50 4.32
C LEU A 362 16.76 -16.74 5.16
N PRO A 363 15.87 -17.43 5.91
CA PRO A 363 14.76 -16.75 6.60
C PRO A 363 15.19 -15.80 7.72
N TRP A 364 16.23 -16.13 8.48
CA TRP A 364 16.76 -15.21 9.51
C TRP A 364 17.37 -13.94 8.88
N THR A 365 18.08 -14.10 7.79
CA THR A 365 18.69 -12.97 7.06
C THR A 365 17.61 -12.09 6.44
N ALA A 366 16.56 -12.69 5.89
CA ALA A 366 15.40 -11.96 5.39
C ALA A 366 14.73 -11.14 6.50
N CYS A 367 14.47 -11.73 7.66
CA CYS A 367 13.93 -11.00 8.81
C CYS A 367 14.82 -9.85 9.27
N ALA A 368 16.13 -10.07 9.37
CA ALA A 368 17.09 -9.02 9.76
C ALA A 368 17.12 -7.87 8.74
N PHE A 369 17.10 -8.18 7.45
CA PHE A 369 17.09 -7.15 6.40
C PHE A 369 15.78 -6.34 6.42
N ILE A 370 14.65 -7.00 6.58
CA ILE A 370 13.34 -6.35 6.71
C ILE A 370 13.32 -5.43 7.95
N ALA A 371 13.81 -5.89 9.09
CA ALA A 371 13.90 -5.08 10.30
C ALA A 371 14.85 -3.88 10.11
N TYR A 372 16.00 -4.08 9.48
CA TYR A 372 16.95 -3.01 9.18
C TYR A 372 16.32 -1.90 8.33
N MET A 373 15.61 -2.26 7.27
CA MET A 373 14.93 -1.29 6.39
C MET A 373 13.79 -0.54 7.07
N THR A 374 13.05 -1.19 7.95
CA THR A 374 11.83 -0.62 8.56
C THR A 374 12.06 0.04 9.91
N CYS A 375 13.15 -0.27 10.60
CA CYS A 375 13.41 0.19 11.98
C CYS A 375 14.57 1.20 12.09
N THR A 376 15.34 1.41 11.03
CA THR A 376 16.49 2.35 11.05
C THR A 376 16.41 3.38 9.94
N ALA A 377 16.89 4.60 10.22
CA ALA A 377 16.99 5.65 9.21
C ALA A 377 17.99 5.26 8.10
N ASP A 378 19.11 4.65 8.45
CA ASP A 378 20.12 4.19 7.48
C ASP A 378 19.56 3.10 6.58
N GLY A 379 18.83 2.14 7.15
CA GLY A 379 18.18 1.07 6.39
C GLY A 379 17.11 1.56 5.42
N PHE A 380 16.39 2.61 5.79
CA PHE A 380 15.39 3.25 4.93
C PHE A 380 15.97 4.21 3.90
N SER A 381 17.22 4.64 4.05
CA SER A 381 17.82 5.71 3.25
C SER A 381 17.83 5.45 1.74
N ALA A 382 17.90 4.19 1.32
CA ALA A 382 17.81 3.80 -0.08
C ALA A 382 16.43 4.10 -0.71
N TRP A 383 15.38 4.22 0.10
CA TRP A 383 13.99 4.36 -0.33
C TRP A 383 13.49 5.80 -0.31
N GLY A 384 13.91 6.61 0.67
CA GLY A 384 13.37 7.93 0.94
C GLY A 384 14.34 9.09 0.86
N LYS A 385 15.58 8.84 0.51
CA LYS A 385 16.67 9.81 0.62
C LYS A 385 16.49 11.10 -0.18
N ASP A 386 15.84 11.03 -1.32
CA ASP A 386 15.77 12.13 -2.29
C ASP A 386 14.34 12.70 -2.46
N ILE A 387 13.50 12.49 -1.47
CA ILE A 387 12.12 13.01 -1.48
C ILE A 387 11.99 14.15 -0.50
#